data_36b42f9cff6ce3999740fe882c34e4f6
#
_entry.id   36b42f9cff6ce3999740fe882c34e4f6
#
_cell.length_a   1.000
_cell.length_b   1.000
_cell.length_c   1.000
_cell.angle_alpha   90.00
_cell.angle_beta   90.00
_cell.angle_gamma   90.00
#
_symmetry.space_group_name_H-M   'P 1'
#
loop_
_entity.id
_entity.type
_entity.pdbx_description
1 polymer ?
#
loop_
_entity_poly.entity_id
_entity_poly.type
_entity_poly.pdbx_seq_one_letter_code
_entity_poly.pdbx_strand_id
1 'polypeptide(L)'
;FDYVRKALRNGVFDYLLKPVKYEDLADCLTRVKELLDSEQGQDMPEVCESLSYYEKIISTVKNYLDTSYQDATLEQAARLVSLSPNYLSKIMKEHSDTSFSDYLLKTRMENAARMLRDIGYKQYEIAYRVGYDNPKNFSRAFHQYLNMTPTQYRNCGGRPEPQL
;
A
#
# COMPACT_ATOMS: atom_id res chain seq x y z
N PHE A 1 23.25 -17.14 24.42
CA PHE A 1 22.27 -16.91 25.49
C PHE A 1 21.85 -15.44 25.65
N ASP A 2 22.68 -14.45 25.28
CA ASP A 2 22.36 -13.03 25.44
C ASP A 2 21.25 -12.53 24.52
N TYR A 3 21.13 -13.09 23.30
CA TYR A 3 20.06 -12.74 22.36
C TYR A 3 18.67 -13.18 22.84
N VAL A 4 18.57 -14.35 23.45
CA VAL A 4 17.33 -14.90 24.01
C VAL A 4 16.84 -14.04 25.18
N ARG A 5 17.75 -13.65 26.06
CA ARG A 5 17.42 -12.79 27.21
C ARG A 5 16.97 -11.39 26.77
N LYS A 6 17.54 -10.86 25.70
CA LYS A 6 17.17 -9.57 25.11
C LYS A 6 15.82 -9.65 24.39
N ALA A 7 15.52 -10.75 23.71
CA ALA A 7 14.24 -10.99 23.05
C ALA A 7 13.09 -11.06 24.08
N LEU A 8 13.24 -11.82 25.15
CA LEU A 8 12.25 -11.93 26.23
C LEU A 8 11.96 -10.60 26.92
N ARG A 9 12.96 -9.72 27.08
CA ARG A 9 12.77 -8.39 27.62
C ARG A 9 11.97 -7.46 26.69
N ASN A 10 11.95 -7.75 25.39
CA ASN A 10 11.23 -6.97 24.38
C ASN A 10 9.83 -7.53 24.08
N GLY A 11 9.27 -8.36 24.96
CA GLY A 11 7.91 -8.88 24.81
C GLY A 11 7.76 -10.01 23.79
N VAL A 12 8.84 -10.68 23.43
CA VAL A 12 8.76 -11.91 22.62
C VAL A 12 8.16 -13.02 23.48
N PHE A 13 7.10 -13.63 23.01
CA PHE A 13 6.35 -14.66 23.73
C PHE A 13 7.16 -15.93 23.98
N ASP A 14 7.86 -16.41 22.94
CA ASP A 14 8.70 -17.61 23.02
C ASP A 14 9.76 -17.61 21.90
N TYR A 15 10.71 -18.55 21.94
CA TYR A 15 11.73 -18.73 20.92
C TYR A 15 11.93 -20.21 20.60
N LEU A 16 12.20 -20.50 19.33
CA LEU A 16 12.48 -21.86 18.87
C LEU A 16 13.94 -21.98 18.41
N LEU A 17 14.63 -23.00 18.89
CA LEU A 17 16.00 -23.30 18.47
C LEU A 17 16.00 -24.03 17.13
N LYS A 18 16.91 -23.68 16.26
CA LYS A 18 17.15 -24.44 15.01
C LYS A 18 18.05 -25.63 15.28
N PRO A 19 17.75 -26.81 14.72
CA PRO A 19 16.64 -27.14 13.83
C PRO A 19 15.30 -27.20 14.58
N VAL A 20 14.25 -26.50 14.02
CA VAL A 20 12.92 -26.45 14.62
C VAL A 20 12.25 -27.81 14.46
N LYS A 21 11.92 -28.46 15.58
CA LYS A 21 11.13 -29.71 15.58
C LYS A 21 9.64 -29.35 15.48
N TYR A 22 8.90 -30.23 14.81
CA TYR A 22 7.45 -30.03 14.65
C TYR A 22 6.72 -29.95 16.01
N GLU A 23 7.14 -30.79 16.97
CA GLU A 23 6.59 -30.84 18.33
C GLU A 23 6.77 -29.50 19.05
N ASP A 24 7.98 -28.93 19.04
CA ASP A 24 8.29 -27.64 19.68
C ASP A 24 7.47 -26.49 19.07
N LEU A 25 7.25 -26.52 17.75
CA LEU A 25 6.42 -25.53 17.04
C LEU A 25 4.95 -25.68 17.41
N ALA A 26 4.43 -26.92 17.45
CA ALA A 26 3.06 -27.21 17.80
C ALA A 26 2.73 -26.78 19.24
N ASP A 27 3.63 -27.08 20.18
CA ASP A 27 3.48 -26.67 21.60
C ASP A 27 3.52 -25.15 21.76
N CYS A 28 4.40 -24.46 21.03
CA CYS A 28 4.45 -22.99 21.03
C CYS A 28 3.15 -22.41 20.52
N LEU A 29 2.62 -22.89 19.40
CA LEU A 29 1.37 -22.41 18.82
C LEU A 29 0.17 -22.69 19.73
N THR A 30 0.14 -23.86 20.39
CA THR A 30 -0.91 -24.21 21.36
C THR A 30 -0.92 -23.24 22.54
N ARG A 31 0.25 -22.92 23.11
CA ARG A 31 0.37 -21.94 24.21
C ARG A 31 -0.04 -20.53 23.79
N VAL A 32 0.32 -20.09 22.56
CA VAL A 32 -0.13 -18.81 22.02
C VAL A 32 -1.65 -18.78 21.90
N LYS A 33 -2.26 -19.87 21.39
CA LYS A 33 -3.70 -20.00 21.27
C LYS A 33 -4.39 -19.92 22.63
N GLU A 34 -3.91 -20.70 23.63
CA GLU A 34 -4.47 -20.69 24.99
C GLU A 34 -4.39 -19.30 25.65
N LEU A 35 -3.32 -18.54 25.41
CA LEU A 35 -3.21 -17.16 25.91
C LEU A 35 -4.21 -16.23 25.22
N LEU A 36 -4.34 -16.31 23.92
CA LEU A 36 -5.33 -15.52 23.18
C LEU A 36 -6.74 -15.87 23.60
N ASP A 37 -7.04 -17.16 23.82
CA ASP A 37 -8.33 -17.64 24.31
C ASP A 37 -8.59 -17.21 25.76
N SER A 38 -7.57 -17.06 26.59
CA SER A 38 -7.70 -16.62 28.00
C SER A 38 -7.86 -15.10 28.15
N GLU A 39 -7.35 -14.31 27.22
CA GLU A 39 -7.59 -12.86 27.16
C GLU A 39 -8.96 -12.49 26.57
N GLN A 40 -9.63 -13.45 25.90
CA GLN A 40 -10.95 -13.27 25.29
C GLN A 40 -12.08 -13.70 26.23
N GLY A 41 -12.23 -13.00 27.32
CA GLY A 41 -13.49 -12.97 28.12
C GLY A 41 -14.54 -12.01 27.55
N GLN A 42 -14.53 -11.68 26.25
CA GLN A 42 -15.61 -10.93 25.60
C GLN A 42 -15.73 -11.34 24.12
N ASP A 43 -16.93 -11.82 23.76
CA ASP A 43 -17.38 -12.19 22.44
C ASP A 43 -17.04 -11.13 21.37
N MET A 44 -16.09 -11.44 20.48
CA MET A 44 -16.00 -10.79 19.17
C MET A 44 -15.68 -11.84 18.09
N PRO A 45 -16.42 -11.88 16.98
CA PRO A 45 -16.20 -12.88 15.94
C PRO A 45 -14.86 -12.66 15.23
N GLU A 46 -14.00 -13.68 15.24
CA GLU A 46 -12.65 -13.76 14.67
C GLU A 46 -12.54 -13.26 13.21
N VAL A 47 -13.63 -13.29 12.46
CA VAL A 47 -13.71 -12.83 11.07
C VAL A 47 -13.74 -11.30 10.97
N CYS A 48 -14.24 -10.61 11.99
CA CYS A 48 -14.39 -9.15 11.97
C CYS A 48 -13.06 -8.41 12.28
N GLU A 49 -12.21 -8.98 13.13
CA GLU A 49 -10.93 -8.34 13.48
C GLU A 49 -9.88 -8.45 12.38
N SER A 50 -9.84 -9.57 11.65
CA SER A 50 -8.89 -9.74 10.54
C SER A 50 -9.23 -8.82 9.37
N LEU A 51 -10.50 -8.65 9.02
CA LEU A 51 -10.96 -7.69 8.01
C LEU A 51 -10.64 -6.26 8.43
N SER A 52 -10.93 -5.89 9.68
CA SER A 52 -10.59 -4.57 10.24
C SER A 52 -9.09 -4.30 10.23
N TYR A 53 -8.24 -5.30 10.47
CA TYR A 53 -6.79 -5.16 10.43
C TYR A 53 -6.29 -4.86 9.00
N TYR A 54 -6.72 -5.63 8.00
CA TYR A 54 -6.33 -5.39 6.61
C TYR A 54 -6.89 -4.07 6.09
N GLU A 55 -8.11 -3.72 6.44
CA GLU A 55 -8.71 -2.43 6.09
C GLU A 55 -7.91 -1.25 6.65
N LYS A 56 -7.43 -1.34 7.90
CA LYS A 56 -6.57 -0.32 8.50
C LYS A 56 -5.24 -0.18 7.76
N ILE A 57 -4.60 -1.29 7.40
CA ILE A 57 -3.37 -1.27 6.59
C ILE A 57 -3.64 -0.60 5.24
N ILE A 58 -4.67 -1.04 4.52
CA ILE A 58 -5.01 -0.53 3.20
C ILE A 58 -5.36 0.95 3.26
N SER A 59 -6.16 1.39 4.23
CA SER A 59 -6.51 2.81 4.40
C SER A 59 -5.29 3.68 4.71
N THR A 60 -4.38 3.19 5.57
CA THR A 60 -3.13 3.88 5.89
C THR A 60 -2.25 4.03 4.64
N VAL A 61 -2.11 2.97 3.85
CA VAL A 61 -1.33 3.00 2.61
C VAL A 61 -1.98 3.92 1.57
N LYS A 62 -3.30 3.87 1.39
CA LYS A 62 -4.02 4.76 0.48
C LYS A 62 -3.85 6.22 0.88
N ASN A 63 -4.02 6.56 2.16
CA ASN A 63 -3.79 7.92 2.66
C ASN A 63 -2.36 8.41 2.42
N TYR A 64 -1.37 7.52 2.61
CA TYR A 64 0.01 7.85 2.28
C TYR A 64 0.19 8.11 0.78
N LEU A 65 -0.39 7.29 -0.08
CA LEU A 65 -0.34 7.48 -1.53
C LEU A 65 -1.03 8.77 -1.98
N ASP A 66 -2.15 9.14 -1.38
CA ASP A 66 -2.89 10.35 -1.72
C ASP A 66 -2.13 11.63 -1.33
N THR A 67 -1.32 11.56 -0.28
CA THR A 67 -0.53 12.71 0.21
C THR A 67 0.87 12.80 -0.38
N SER A 68 1.51 11.66 -0.64
CA SER A 68 2.93 11.58 -1.00
C SER A 68 3.19 10.90 -2.35
N TYR A 69 2.19 10.87 -3.25
CA TYR A 69 2.24 10.15 -4.54
C TYR A 69 3.44 10.50 -5.42
N GLN A 70 4.04 11.69 -5.26
CA GLN A 70 5.18 12.13 -6.06
C GLN A 70 6.38 11.17 -5.90
N ASP A 71 6.76 10.91 -4.65
CA ASP A 71 7.96 10.12 -4.32
C ASP A 71 7.62 8.77 -3.67
N ALA A 72 6.35 8.38 -3.68
CA ALA A 72 5.90 7.17 -3.02
C ALA A 72 6.48 5.91 -3.66
N THR A 73 7.02 5.03 -2.82
CA THR A 73 7.48 3.69 -3.19
C THR A 73 6.82 2.62 -2.33
N LEU A 74 6.80 1.39 -2.84
CA LEU A 74 6.26 0.24 -2.11
C LEU A 74 7.03 -0.02 -0.81
N GLU A 75 8.36 0.21 -0.84
CA GLU A 75 9.24 0.04 0.33
C GLU A 75 8.91 1.04 1.43
N GLN A 76 8.66 2.29 1.08
CA GLN A 76 8.27 3.33 2.03
C GLN A 76 6.90 3.03 2.65
N ALA A 77 5.92 2.66 1.82
CA ALA A 77 4.59 2.26 2.28
C ALA A 77 4.64 1.04 3.21
N ALA A 78 5.47 0.05 2.87
CA ALA A 78 5.65 -1.15 3.69
C ALA A 78 6.26 -0.83 5.07
N ARG A 79 7.25 0.07 5.11
CA ARG A 79 7.84 0.54 6.38
C ARG A 79 6.81 1.25 7.26
N LEU A 80 5.93 2.06 6.65
CA LEU A 80 4.89 2.80 7.39
C LEU A 80 3.95 1.87 8.16
N VAL A 81 3.66 0.69 7.60
CA VAL A 81 2.78 -0.32 8.22
C VAL A 81 3.56 -1.48 8.84
N SER A 82 4.90 -1.36 8.98
CA SER A 82 5.80 -2.37 9.58
C SER A 82 5.73 -3.75 8.90
N LEU A 83 5.53 -3.77 7.58
CA LEU A 83 5.45 -4.99 6.78
C LEU A 83 6.60 -5.08 5.77
N SER A 84 6.83 -6.29 5.24
CA SER A 84 7.70 -6.43 4.07
C SER A 84 6.99 -5.97 2.79
N PRO A 85 7.72 -5.42 1.78
CA PRO A 85 7.12 -4.97 0.53
C PRO A 85 6.32 -6.07 -0.20
N ASN A 86 6.85 -7.30 -0.19
CA ASN A 86 6.18 -8.44 -0.81
C ASN A 86 4.85 -8.78 -0.12
N TYR A 87 4.83 -8.71 1.21
CA TYR A 87 3.61 -8.99 1.97
C TYR A 87 2.58 -7.87 1.81
N LEU A 88 3.00 -6.61 1.83
CA LEU A 88 2.10 -5.49 1.55
C LEU A 88 1.50 -5.59 0.14
N SER A 89 2.33 -5.91 -0.88
CA SER A 89 1.84 -6.09 -2.25
C SER A 89 0.78 -7.20 -2.34
N LYS A 90 0.98 -8.30 -1.59
CA LYS A 90 0.01 -9.40 -1.49
C LYS A 90 -1.29 -8.95 -0.85
N ILE A 91 -1.23 -8.27 0.32
CA ILE A 91 -2.41 -7.73 1.01
C ILE A 91 -3.20 -6.79 0.09
N MET A 92 -2.53 -5.85 -0.57
CA MET A 92 -3.18 -4.92 -1.49
C MET A 92 -3.90 -5.64 -2.63
N LYS A 93 -3.32 -6.73 -3.15
CA LYS A 93 -3.92 -7.51 -4.24
C LYS A 93 -5.09 -8.39 -3.78
N GLU A 94 -5.04 -8.93 -2.56
CA GLU A 94 -6.03 -9.91 -2.05
C GLU A 94 -7.20 -9.24 -1.31
N HIS A 95 -6.94 -8.11 -0.63
CA HIS A 95 -7.92 -7.44 0.23
C HIS A 95 -8.29 -6.03 -0.24
N SER A 96 -7.81 -5.60 -1.42
CA SER A 96 -8.16 -4.32 -2.03
C SER A 96 -8.54 -4.54 -3.49
N ASP A 97 -9.45 -3.71 -4.02
CA ASP A 97 -9.88 -3.77 -5.42
C ASP A 97 -8.78 -3.38 -6.41
N THR A 98 -7.66 -2.86 -5.92
CA THR A 98 -6.56 -2.33 -6.75
C THR A 98 -5.20 -2.68 -6.17
N SER A 99 -4.23 -2.98 -7.04
CA SER A 99 -2.84 -3.14 -6.62
C SER A 99 -2.23 -1.81 -6.17
N PHE A 100 -1.12 -1.87 -5.42
CA PHE A 100 -0.35 -0.69 -5.03
C PHE A 100 0.03 0.17 -6.24
N SER A 101 0.53 -0.45 -7.30
CA SER A 101 0.97 0.25 -8.51
C SER A 101 -0.18 0.91 -9.26
N ASP A 102 -1.33 0.23 -9.34
CA ASP A 102 -2.51 0.76 -10.02
C ASP A 102 -3.11 1.93 -9.23
N TYR A 103 -3.15 1.84 -7.90
CA TYR A 103 -3.63 2.94 -7.06
C TYR A 103 -2.70 4.15 -7.16
N LEU A 104 -1.38 3.95 -7.12
CA LEU A 104 -0.40 5.04 -7.29
C LEU A 104 -0.52 5.68 -8.68
N LEU A 105 -0.64 4.86 -9.73
CA LEU A 105 -0.86 5.36 -11.10
C LEU A 105 -2.12 6.20 -11.18
N LYS A 106 -3.24 5.70 -10.66
CA LYS A 106 -4.51 6.43 -10.59
C LYS A 106 -4.34 7.78 -9.92
N THR A 107 -3.79 7.79 -8.71
CA THR A 107 -3.59 9.03 -7.93
C THR A 107 -2.71 10.04 -8.67
N ARG A 108 -1.63 9.58 -9.31
CA ARG A 108 -0.77 10.45 -10.13
C ARG A 108 -1.50 11.02 -11.34
N MET A 109 -2.28 10.21 -12.06
CA MET A 109 -3.01 10.65 -13.26
C MET A 109 -4.15 11.59 -12.93
N GLU A 110 -4.88 11.36 -11.85
CA GLU A 110 -5.95 12.27 -11.38
C GLU A 110 -5.40 13.64 -10.96
N ASN A 111 -4.25 13.64 -10.26
CA ASN A 111 -3.58 14.90 -9.91
C ASN A 111 -3.03 15.62 -11.15
N ALA A 112 -2.44 14.89 -12.11
CA ALA A 112 -2.00 15.46 -13.39
C ALA A 112 -3.16 16.06 -14.17
N ALA A 113 -4.28 15.36 -14.27
CA ALA A 113 -5.48 15.84 -14.95
C ALA A 113 -6.02 17.13 -14.33
N ARG A 114 -5.95 17.25 -12.99
CA ARG A 114 -6.31 18.46 -12.26
C ARG A 114 -5.40 19.63 -12.60
N MET A 115 -4.08 19.41 -12.60
CA MET A 115 -3.07 20.42 -12.93
C MET A 115 -3.12 20.84 -14.42
N LEU A 116 -3.47 19.91 -15.33
CA LEU A 116 -3.59 20.21 -16.77
C LEU A 116 -4.71 21.21 -17.09
N ARG A 117 -5.72 21.36 -16.24
CA ARG A 117 -6.79 22.37 -16.40
C ARG A 117 -6.29 23.79 -16.10
N ASP A 118 -5.20 23.90 -15.36
CA ASP A 118 -4.56 25.19 -15.08
C ASP A 118 -3.54 25.51 -16.19
N ILE A 119 -3.75 26.65 -16.86
CA ILE A 119 -2.90 27.12 -17.97
C ILE A 119 -1.50 27.52 -17.47
N GLY A 120 -1.35 27.83 -16.17
CA GLY A 120 -0.09 28.26 -15.58
C GLY A 120 0.99 27.19 -15.55
N TYR A 121 0.62 25.89 -15.59
CA TYR A 121 1.60 24.79 -15.53
C TYR A 121 1.99 24.31 -16.92
N LYS A 122 3.31 24.19 -17.16
CA LYS A 122 3.83 23.53 -18.35
C LYS A 122 3.75 22.00 -18.19
N GLN A 123 3.56 21.29 -19.28
CA GLN A 123 3.38 19.83 -19.25
C GLN A 123 4.54 19.08 -18.59
N TYR A 124 5.79 19.52 -18.81
CA TYR A 124 6.96 18.89 -18.18
C TYR A 124 7.01 19.15 -16.68
N GLU A 125 6.55 20.31 -16.21
CA GLU A 125 6.46 20.62 -14.78
C GLU A 125 5.45 19.71 -14.08
N ILE A 126 4.31 19.46 -14.73
CA ILE A 126 3.30 18.53 -14.25
C ILE A 126 3.89 17.11 -14.14
N ALA A 127 4.63 16.66 -15.17
CA ALA A 127 5.28 15.36 -15.14
C ALA A 127 6.15 15.17 -13.89
N TYR A 128 7.02 16.14 -13.60
CA TYR A 128 7.87 16.09 -12.40
C TYR A 128 7.07 16.15 -11.09
N ARG A 129 6.04 17.02 -11.03
CA ARG A 129 5.18 17.15 -9.83
C ARG A 129 4.37 15.91 -9.51
N VAL A 130 4.08 15.08 -10.50
CA VAL A 130 3.39 13.81 -10.29
C VAL A 130 4.31 12.60 -10.23
N GLY A 131 5.64 12.83 -10.09
CA GLY A 131 6.62 11.77 -9.81
C GLY A 131 7.12 11.04 -11.05
N TYR A 132 7.22 11.72 -12.19
CA TYR A 132 7.87 11.19 -13.40
C TYR A 132 9.15 11.98 -13.72
N ASP A 133 10.29 11.33 -13.70
CA ASP A 133 11.58 11.93 -14.07
C ASP A 133 11.66 12.24 -15.57
N ASN A 134 10.85 11.56 -16.39
CA ASN A 134 10.83 11.75 -17.83
C ASN A 134 9.41 12.11 -18.33
N PRO A 135 9.23 13.31 -18.91
CA PRO A 135 7.94 13.75 -19.46
C PRO A 135 7.37 12.83 -20.56
N LYS A 136 8.22 12.09 -21.30
CA LYS A 136 7.76 11.12 -22.29
C LYS A 136 7.08 9.92 -21.64
N ASN A 137 7.63 9.45 -20.51
CA ASN A 137 7.03 8.35 -19.75
C ASN A 137 5.70 8.79 -19.11
N PHE A 138 5.63 10.00 -18.61
CA PHE A 138 4.38 10.60 -18.14
C PHE A 138 3.32 10.64 -19.25
N SER A 139 3.68 11.19 -20.43
CA SER A 139 2.72 11.30 -21.55
C SER A 139 2.19 9.94 -22.00
N ARG A 140 3.04 8.91 -21.99
CA ARG A 140 2.64 7.53 -22.32
C ARG A 140 1.70 6.97 -21.26
N ALA A 141 2.03 7.09 -19.98
CA ALA A 141 1.20 6.63 -18.87
C ALA A 141 -0.15 7.35 -18.83
N PHE A 142 -0.15 8.66 -19.06
CA PHE A 142 -1.37 9.47 -19.13
C PHE A 142 -2.29 9.03 -20.28
N HIS A 143 -1.70 8.78 -21.46
CA HIS A 143 -2.44 8.27 -22.61
C HIS A 143 -3.02 6.88 -22.35
N GLN A 144 -2.25 5.97 -21.72
CA GLN A 144 -2.75 4.64 -21.37
C GLN A 144 -3.91 4.68 -20.37
N TYR A 145 -3.88 5.65 -19.45
CA TYR A 145 -4.90 5.76 -18.39
C TYR A 145 -6.19 6.45 -18.87
N LEU A 146 -6.07 7.52 -19.66
CA LEU A 146 -7.20 8.37 -20.09
C LEU A 146 -7.55 8.26 -21.58
N ASN A 147 -6.85 7.43 -22.36
CA ASN A 147 -6.95 7.33 -23.81
C ASN A 147 -6.77 8.66 -24.58
N MET A 148 -6.14 9.64 -23.94
CA MET A 148 -5.87 10.98 -24.47
C MET A 148 -4.47 11.43 -24.10
N THR A 149 -3.79 12.13 -24.99
CA THR A 149 -2.54 12.79 -24.61
C THR A 149 -2.78 13.96 -23.66
N PRO A 150 -1.80 14.33 -22.81
CA PRO A 150 -1.93 15.51 -21.94
C PRO A 150 -2.30 16.81 -22.69
N THR A 151 -1.79 16.98 -23.91
CA THR A 151 -2.09 18.12 -24.76
C THR A 151 -3.56 18.11 -25.25
N GLN A 152 -4.05 16.95 -25.70
CA GLN A 152 -5.46 16.79 -26.07
C GLN A 152 -6.37 17.07 -24.89
N TYR A 153 -6.07 16.48 -23.72
CA TYR A 153 -6.85 16.67 -22.50
C TYR A 153 -6.93 18.15 -22.09
N ARG A 154 -5.83 18.89 -22.19
CA ARG A 154 -5.80 20.36 -21.94
C ARG A 154 -6.68 21.11 -22.93
N ASN A 155 -6.59 20.80 -24.22
CA ASN A 155 -7.34 21.50 -25.28
C ASN A 155 -8.85 21.26 -25.20
N CYS A 156 -9.27 20.07 -24.74
CA CYS A 156 -10.69 19.73 -24.52
C CYS A 156 -11.23 20.27 -23.17
N GLY A 157 -10.49 21.14 -22.48
CA GLY A 157 -10.91 21.68 -21.19
C GLY A 157 -11.09 20.65 -20.08
N GLY A 158 -10.43 19.50 -20.21
CA GLY A 158 -10.45 18.44 -19.21
C GLY A 158 -11.71 17.58 -19.21
N ARG A 159 -12.49 17.61 -20.28
CA ARG A 159 -13.60 16.67 -20.50
C ARG A 159 -13.15 15.59 -21.49
N PRO A 160 -13.18 14.29 -21.13
CA PRO A 160 -13.06 13.26 -22.12
C PRO A 160 -14.24 13.38 -23.10
N GLU A 161 -13.96 13.42 -24.41
CA GLU A 161 -15.04 13.30 -25.39
C GLU A 161 -15.75 11.97 -25.19
N PRO A 162 -17.11 11.95 -25.19
CA PRO A 162 -17.83 10.68 -25.18
C PRO A 162 -17.40 9.91 -26.44
N GLN A 163 -16.86 8.73 -26.25
CA GLN A 163 -16.60 7.82 -27.38
C GLN A 163 -17.94 7.44 -28.01
N LEU A 164 -18.16 7.89 -29.25
CA LEU A 164 -19.25 7.46 -30.13
C LEU A 164 -19.04 6.02 -30.57
#